data_965e695e6c3824bf5ca9e30c0baec7a4
#
_entry.id   965e695e6c3824bf5ca9e30c0baec7a4
#
_cell.length_a   1.000
_cell.length_b   1.000
_cell.length_c   1.000
_cell.angle_alpha   90.00
_cell.angle_beta   90.00
_cell.angle_gamma   90.00
#
_symmetry.space_group_name_H-M   'P 1'
#
loop_
_entity.id
_entity.type
_entity.pdbx_description
1 polymer ?
#
loop_
_entity_poly.entity_id
_entity_poly.type
_entity_poly.pdbx_seq_one_letter_code
_entity_poly.pdbx_strand_id
1 'polypeptide(L)'
;MRIGQLYMISKHSNEQSGGGEGVEVVRNEPCTDPKHGSGQITEKRIYLNSKLPTWMRRFVPMVFYLTETAWNFYPYTITEYTCSFLPRFHVKIETHFKNDNGCSKNVFGDDPTPMDNVCFLDILSDPIPEKNYKKSEDLSDWVSEKTGRGPLVDGWRNDTKPIMCSYKRVTCSFEVYGFQGRTEDFVHRNIRDILLVGHRQAVAWIDEWHGMTLEQVREFERKQQEETNCKLKSDIASPGSDPAIRPSFTRSISVTDESSLKKMGVTTLDIPSSQSSLKGPVRLKSTPE
;
A
#
# COMPACT_ATOMS: atom_id res chain seq x y z
N MET A 1 10.08 -18.57 2.14
CA MET A 1 9.56 -17.19 2.01
C MET A 1 8.04 -17.11 1.79
N ARG A 2 7.41 -17.99 0.99
CA ARG A 2 5.95 -18.00 0.85
C ARG A 2 5.21 -18.02 2.20
N ILE A 3 5.62 -18.89 3.10
CA ILE A 3 5.06 -18.99 4.48
C ILE A 3 5.26 -17.68 5.25
N GLY A 4 6.50 -17.17 5.27
CA GLY A 4 6.81 -15.92 5.98
C GLY A 4 6.05 -14.71 5.46
N GLN A 5 5.78 -14.64 4.13
CA GLN A 5 4.95 -13.59 3.54
C GLN A 5 3.51 -13.67 4.05
N LEU A 6 2.89 -14.84 4.01
CA LEU A 6 1.51 -15.04 4.48
C LEU A 6 1.39 -14.75 5.98
N TYR A 7 2.34 -15.24 6.77
CA TYR A 7 2.41 -14.97 8.20
C TYR A 7 2.51 -13.48 8.50
N MET A 8 3.48 -12.81 7.87
CA MET A 8 3.71 -11.38 8.06
C MET A 8 2.49 -10.54 7.69
N ILE A 9 1.88 -10.78 6.52
CA ILE A 9 0.70 -10.03 6.08
C ILE A 9 -0.43 -10.16 7.09
N SER A 10 -0.69 -11.37 7.60
CA SER A 10 -1.78 -11.63 8.54
C SER A 10 -1.53 -10.97 9.90
N LYS A 11 -0.34 -11.14 10.46
CA LYS A 11 0.05 -10.55 11.74
C LYS A 11 0.09 -9.02 11.67
N HIS A 12 0.72 -8.46 10.64
CA HIS A 12 0.78 -7.02 10.42
C HIS A 12 -0.62 -6.40 10.30
N SER A 13 -1.52 -7.04 9.52
CA SER A 13 -2.91 -6.58 9.39
C SER A 13 -3.64 -6.53 10.73
N ASN A 14 -3.45 -7.53 11.59
CA ASN A 14 -4.04 -7.57 12.92
C ASN A 14 -3.45 -6.47 13.84
N GLU A 15 -2.12 -6.29 13.84
CA GLU A 15 -1.46 -5.25 14.65
C GLU A 15 -1.86 -3.82 14.23
N GLN A 16 -2.16 -3.60 12.96
CA GLN A 16 -2.58 -2.30 12.43
C GLN A 16 -4.08 -2.03 12.56
N SER A 17 -4.84 -2.95 13.11
CA SER A 17 -6.30 -2.85 13.24
C SER A 17 -6.71 -2.55 14.67
N GLY A 18 -7.55 -1.53 14.86
CA GLY A 18 -8.10 -1.05 16.13
C GLY A 18 -8.46 0.43 16.06
N GLY A 19 -9.31 0.91 16.97
CA GLY A 19 -9.74 2.31 17.02
C GLY A 19 -10.59 2.74 15.82
N GLY A 20 -11.33 1.83 15.18
CA GLY A 20 -12.15 2.10 13.99
C GLY A 20 -11.35 2.17 12.69
N GLU A 21 -10.06 1.85 12.73
CA GLU A 21 -9.15 1.77 11.58
C GLU A 21 -8.56 0.37 11.45
N GLY A 22 -8.07 0.04 10.26
CA GLY A 22 -7.42 -1.24 10.02
C GLY A 22 -7.96 -1.97 8.80
N VAL A 23 -7.89 -3.29 8.85
CA VAL A 23 -8.15 -4.16 7.70
C VAL A 23 -9.30 -5.11 8.00
N GLU A 24 -10.36 -5.03 7.20
CA GLU A 24 -11.42 -6.04 7.16
C GLU A 24 -11.18 -6.98 5.99
N VAL A 25 -11.07 -8.29 6.27
CA VAL A 25 -10.98 -9.28 5.20
C VAL A 25 -12.40 -9.72 4.81
N VAL A 26 -12.75 -9.43 3.56
CA VAL A 26 -14.10 -9.68 2.99
C VAL A 26 -14.13 -11.03 2.29
N ARG A 27 -13.04 -11.38 1.57
CA ARG A 27 -12.92 -12.60 0.77
C ARG A 27 -11.51 -13.16 0.89
N ASN A 28 -11.39 -14.48 1.01
CA ASN A 28 -10.11 -15.17 0.98
C ASN A 28 -10.37 -16.62 0.54
N GLU A 29 -10.19 -16.90 -0.74
CA GLU A 29 -10.54 -18.18 -1.32
C GLU A 29 -9.57 -18.62 -2.43
N PRO A 30 -9.48 -19.92 -2.74
CA PRO A 30 -8.71 -20.42 -3.87
C PRO A 30 -9.20 -19.84 -5.20
N CYS A 31 -8.28 -19.58 -6.11
CA CYS A 31 -8.58 -19.18 -7.48
C CYS A 31 -7.61 -19.85 -8.47
N THR A 32 -7.99 -19.85 -9.75
CA THR A 32 -7.16 -20.37 -10.81
C THR A 32 -7.08 -19.37 -11.96
N ASP A 33 -5.89 -19.13 -12.45
CA ASP A 33 -5.60 -18.26 -13.60
C ASP A 33 -4.97 -19.07 -14.73
N PRO A 34 -5.37 -18.87 -16.02
CA PRO A 34 -4.84 -19.63 -17.13
C PRO A 34 -3.31 -19.49 -17.32
N LYS A 35 -2.73 -18.35 -16.96
CA LYS A 35 -1.30 -18.05 -17.12
C LYS A 35 -0.48 -18.44 -15.89
N HIS A 36 -1.03 -18.24 -14.70
CA HIS A 36 -0.30 -18.36 -13.44
C HIS A 36 -0.66 -19.62 -12.63
N GLY A 37 -1.68 -20.37 -13.06
CA GLY A 37 -2.12 -21.60 -12.39
C GLY A 37 -2.95 -21.35 -11.14
N SER A 38 -2.87 -22.27 -10.17
CA SER A 38 -3.63 -22.20 -8.92
C SER A 38 -3.03 -21.19 -7.94
N GLY A 39 -3.89 -20.40 -7.31
CA GLY A 39 -3.52 -19.36 -6.37
C GLY A 39 -4.62 -19.10 -5.35
N GLN A 40 -4.56 -17.91 -4.78
CA GLN A 40 -5.49 -17.42 -3.77
C GLN A 40 -5.89 -15.99 -4.14
N ILE A 41 -7.20 -15.71 -4.11
CA ILE A 41 -7.71 -14.34 -4.18
C ILE A 41 -8.10 -13.88 -2.77
N THR A 42 -7.70 -12.66 -2.42
CA THR A 42 -8.06 -12.02 -1.17
C THR A 42 -8.62 -10.64 -1.47
N GLU A 43 -9.76 -10.30 -0.89
CA GLU A 43 -10.35 -8.96 -0.94
C GLU A 43 -10.42 -8.39 0.47
N LYS A 44 -9.93 -7.16 0.64
CA LYS A 44 -9.91 -6.47 1.92
C LYS A 44 -10.46 -5.06 1.79
N ARG A 45 -11.06 -4.55 2.86
CA ARG A 45 -11.35 -3.14 3.05
C ARG A 45 -10.38 -2.57 4.05
N ILE A 46 -9.70 -1.49 3.66
CA ILE A 46 -8.68 -0.84 4.47
C ILE A 46 -9.20 0.52 4.92
N TYR A 47 -9.47 0.67 6.20
CA TYR A 47 -9.98 1.88 6.83
C TYR A 47 -8.80 2.74 7.29
N LEU A 48 -8.69 3.98 6.77
CA LEU A 48 -7.48 4.82 6.86
C LEU A 48 -7.73 6.23 7.38
N ASN A 49 -8.84 6.50 8.05
CA ASN A 49 -9.29 7.87 8.36
C ASN A 49 -8.21 8.76 9.01
N SER A 50 -7.46 8.26 10.02
CA SER A 50 -6.42 9.06 10.68
C SER A 50 -5.12 9.15 9.87
N LYS A 51 -4.88 8.19 8.98
CA LYS A 51 -3.65 8.09 8.18
C LYS A 51 -3.64 9.02 6.96
N LEU A 52 -4.80 9.60 6.63
CA LEU A 52 -4.92 10.54 5.53
C LEU A 52 -4.37 11.93 5.91
N PRO A 53 -3.66 12.61 4.99
CA PRO A 53 -3.27 14.00 5.19
C PRO A 53 -4.48 14.91 5.44
N THR A 54 -4.30 15.96 6.26
CA THR A 54 -5.38 16.87 6.65
C THR A 54 -6.10 17.50 5.45
N TRP A 55 -5.37 17.79 4.36
CA TRP A 55 -5.95 18.32 3.14
C TRP A 55 -6.87 17.31 2.44
N MET A 56 -6.56 16.00 2.52
CA MET A 56 -7.35 14.94 1.91
C MET A 56 -8.60 14.61 2.75
N ARG A 57 -8.52 14.69 4.09
CA ARG A 57 -9.65 14.40 4.98
C ARG A 57 -10.88 15.28 4.74
N ARG A 58 -10.70 16.47 4.17
CA ARG A 58 -11.81 17.38 3.82
C ARG A 58 -12.66 16.89 2.67
N PHE A 59 -12.15 15.97 1.86
CA PHE A 59 -12.79 15.48 0.64
C PHE A 59 -13.32 14.05 0.76
N VAL A 60 -12.95 13.33 1.81
CA VAL A 60 -13.38 11.94 2.02
C VAL A 60 -14.53 11.86 3.02
N PRO A 61 -15.47 10.91 2.84
CA PRO A 61 -16.53 10.63 3.81
C PRO A 61 -15.97 10.24 5.19
N MET A 62 -16.78 10.41 6.25
CA MET A 62 -16.39 10.01 7.60
C MET A 62 -16.08 8.52 7.72
N VAL A 63 -16.75 7.70 6.93
CA VAL A 63 -16.42 6.27 6.76
C VAL A 63 -15.80 6.10 5.38
N PHE A 64 -14.50 5.96 5.35
CA PHE A 64 -13.70 5.81 4.14
C PHE A 64 -12.86 4.54 4.19
N TYR A 65 -12.88 3.77 3.12
CA TYR A 65 -12.00 2.63 2.95
C TYR A 65 -11.50 2.50 1.51
N LEU A 66 -10.34 1.91 1.37
CA LEU A 66 -9.84 1.40 0.10
C LEU A 66 -10.19 -0.08 -0.01
N THR A 67 -10.55 -0.52 -1.20
CA THR A 67 -10.64 -1.95 -1.51
C THR A 67 -9.30 -2.42 -2.04
N GLU A 68 -8.70 -3.40 -1.38
CA GLU A 68 -7.53 -4.16 -1.84
C GLU A 68 -8.01 -5.49 -2.41
N THR A 69 -7.68 -5.77 -3.66
CA THR A 69 -7.86 -7.11 -4.26
C THR A 69 -6.48 -7.67 -4.59
N ALA A 70 -6.12 -8.80 -4.01
CA ALA A 70 -4.84 -9.45 -4.21
C ALA A 70 -5.01 -10.85 -4.79
N TRP A 71 -4.33 -11.13 -5.89
CA TRP A 71 -4.18 -12.47 -6.49
C TRP A 71 -2.78 -12.98 -6.22
N ASN A 72 -2.67 -14.03 -5.45
CA ASN A 72 -1.40 -14.62 -5.05
C ASN A 72 -1.16 -15.95 -5.76
N PHE A 73 -0.36 -15.93 -6.81
CA PHE A 73 0.11 -17.09 -7.59
C PHE A 73 1.60 -17.31 -7.33
N TYR A 74 2.01 -17.34 -6.08
CA TYR A 74 3.43 -17.38 -5.70
C TYR A 74 4.30 -18.22 -6.66
N PRO A 75 5.43 -17.68 -7.18
CA PRO A 75 6.18 -16.48 -6.78
C PRO A 75 5.71 -15.15 -7.41
N TYR A 76 4.56 -15.12 -8.05
CA TYR A 76 3.96 -13.94 -8.63
C TYR A 76 2.72 -13.49 -7.84
N THR A 77 2.56 -12.20 -7.67
CA THR A 77 1.38 -11.62 -7.00
C THR A 77 0.97 -10.33 -7.70
N ILE A 78 -0.33 -10.14 -7.89
CA ILE A 78 -0.94 -8.87 -8.32
C ILE A 78 -1.76 -8.35 -7.15
N THR A 79 -1.62 -7.06 -6.83
CA THR A 79 -2.46 -6.38 -5.84
C THR A 79 -2.99 -5.09 -6.44
N GLU A 80 -4.29 -4.87 -6.37
CA GLU A 80 -4.94 -3.68 -6.86
C GLU A 80 -5.68 -2.98 -5.71
N TYR A 81 -5.55 -1.64 -5.65
CA TYR A 81 -6.25 -0.79 -4.71
C TYR A 81 -7.17 0.14 -5.48
N THR A 82 -8.43 0.15 -5.08
CA THR A 82 -9.46 1.02 -5.64
C THR A 82 -10.21 1.74 -4.53
N CYS A 83 -10.91 2.81 -4.88
CA CYS A 83 -11.73 3.56 -3.95
C CYS A 83 -13.09 3.88 -4.58
N SER A 84 -14.18 3.49 -3.91
CA SER A 84 -15.54 3.76 -4.40
C SER A 84 -15.87 5.24 -4.44
N PHE A 85 -15.28 6.03 -3.55
CA PHE A 85 -15.46 7.48 -3.47
C PHE A 85 -14.62 8.26 -4.51
N LEU A 86 -13.47 7.70 -4.90
CA LEU A 86 -12.56 8.26 -5.89
C LEU A 86 -12.40 7.27 -7.06
N PRO A 87 -13.36 7.21 -8.00
CA PRO A 87 -13.39 6.16 -9.03
C PRO A 87 -12.22 6.19 -10.00
N ARG A 88 -11.46 7.30 -10.05
CA ARG A 88 -10.23 7.43 -10.84
C ARG A 88 -8.95 7.15 -10.05
N PHE A 89 -9.08 6.77 -8.78
CA PHE A 89 -7.96 6.29 -7.97
C PHE A 89 -7.75 4.81 -8.23
N HIS A 90 -6.58 4.47 -8.74
CA HIS A 90 -6.18 3.09 -8.95
C HIS A 90 -4.69 2.93 -8.68
N VAL A 91 -4.34 1.97 -7.85
CA VAL A 91 -2.95 1.55 -7.64
C VAL A 91 -2.83 0.08 -7.94
N LYS A 92 -1.88 -0.30 -8.77
CA LYS A 92 -1.56 -1.68 -9.09
C LYS A 92 -0.12 -1.99 -8.69
N ILE A 93 0.07 -3.10 -7.98
CA ILE A 93 1.38 -3.61 -7.58
C ILE A 93 1.54 -5.03 -8.13
N GLU A 94 2.46 -5.21 -9.05
CA GLU A 94 2.87 -6.53 -9.52
C GLU A 94 4.16 -6.93 -8.81
N THR A 95 4.21 -8.13 -8.27
CA THR A 95 5.34 -8.60 -7.48
C THR A 95 5.88 -9.91 -8.05
N HIS A 96 7.20 -9.99 -8.21
CA HIS A 96 7.93 -11.24 -8.47
C HIS A 96 8.93 -11.49 -7.36
N PHE A 97 8.89 -12.69 -6.77
CA PHE A 97 9.89 -13.13 -5.80
C PHE A 97 10.95 -13.97 -6.49
N LYS A 98 12.22 -13.60 -6.33
CA LYS A 98 13.36 -14.34 -6.88
C LYS A 98 14.40 -14.62 -5.80
N ASN A 99 15.07 -15.75 -5.91
CA ASN A 99 16.13 -16.17 -4.99
C ASN A 99 17.48 -15.52 -5.39
N ASP A 100 17.52 -14.19 -5.31
CA ASP A 100 18.69 -13.38 -5.59
C ASP A 100 18.77 -12.16 -4.64
N ASN A 101 19.84 -11.39 -4.75
CA ASN A 101 20.10 -10.20 -3.93
C ASN A 101 19.65 -8.87 -4.58
N GLY A 102 18.75 -8.91 -5.56
CA GLY A 102 18.31 -7.73 -6.30
C GLY A 102 19.05 -7.52 -7.64
N CYS A 103 19.83 -8.50 -8.09
CA CYS A 103 20.65 -8.38 -9.31
C CYS A 103 19.90 -8.72 -10.62
N SER A 104 18.72 -9.32 -10.56
CA SER A 104 17.94 -9.67 -11.76
C SER A 104 17.46 -8.42 -12.49
N LYS A 105 17.68 -8.41 -13.81
CA LYS A 105 17.21 -7.33 -14.70
C LYS A 105 15.94 -7.78 -15.43
N ASN A 106 15.14 -6.80 -15.85
CA ASN A 106 13.95 -7.02 -16.68
C ASN A 106 13.01 -8.15 -16.18
N VAL A 107 12.70 -8.10 -14.87
CA VAL A 107 11.94 -9.16 -14.19
C VAL A 107 10.50 -9.28 -14.70
N PHE A 108 9.93 -8.19 -15.20
CA PHE A 108 8.55 -8.13 -15.70
C PHE A 108 8.42 -8.39 -17.21
N GLY A 109 9.56 -8.51 -17.92
CA GLY A 109 9.57 -8.85 -19.36
C GLY A 109 9.23 -7.69 -20.32
N ASP A 110 9.00 -6.50 -19.80
CA ASP A 110 8.72 -5.29 -20.57
C ASP A 110 10.03 -4.52 -20.86
N ASP A 111 9.91 -3.34 -21.48
CA ASP A 111 11.02 -2.41 -21.63
C ASP A 111 11.67 -2.08 -20.29
N PRO A 112 13.00 -1.93 -20.23
CA PRO A 112 13.71 -1.63 -19.00
C PRO A 112 13.18 -0.36 -18.35
N THR A 113 12.81 -0.43 -17.07
CA THR A 113 12.42 0.75 -16.30
C THR A 113 13.62 1.69 -16.19
N PRO A 114 13.47 2.99 -16.51
CA PRO A 114 14.53 3.99 -16.30
C PRO A 114 15.02 3.98 -14.85
N MET A 115 16.32 4.09 -14.64
CA MET A 115 16.93 3.99 -13.30
C MET A 115 16.40 5.05 -12.32
N ASP A 116 15.99 6.21 -12.80
CA ASP A 116 15.38 7.27 -11.98
C ASP A 116 14.02 6.84 -11.37
N ASN A 117 13.39 5.83 -11.97
CA ASN A 117 12.13 5.25 -11.49
C ASN A 117 12.34 3.95 -10.71
N VAL A 118 13.59 3.56 -10.43
CA VAL A 118 13.92 2.35 -9.66
C VAL A 118 14.34 2.74 -8.25
N CYS A 119 13.63 2.20 -7.25
CA CYS A 119 13.97 2.37 -5.84
C CYS A 119 14.47 1.03 -5.28
N PHE A 120 15.68 1.01 -4.73
CA PHE A 120 16.21 -0.13 -3.99
C PHE A 120 15.88 0.04 -2.52
N LEU A 121 15.31 -1.01 -1.91
CA LEU A 121 14.99 -1.04 -0.49
C LEU A 121 15.86 -2.09 0.21
N ASP A 122 16.59 -1.66 1.22
CA ASP A 122 17.37 -2.52 2.09
C ASP A 122 16.75 -2.58 3.48
N ILE A 123 16.38 -3.77 3.92
CA ILE A 123 15.69 -3.99 5.21
C ILE A 123 16.56 -3.64 6.42
N LEU A 124 17.87 -3.55 6.28
CA LEU A 124 18.79 -3.16 7.33
C LEU A 124 19.02 -1.65 7.37
N SER A 125 19.52 -1.08 6.25
CA SER A 125 20.06 0.27 6.22
C SER A 125 19.03 1.37 5.93
N ASP A 126 17.92 1.06 5.24
CA ASP A 126 16.93 2.06 4.93
C ASP A 126 16.15 2.52 6.17
N PRO A 127 15.99 3.84 6.36
CA PRO A 127 15.23 4.36 7.51
C PRO A 127 13.75 4.05 7.37
N ILE A 128 13.14 3.66 8.48
CA ILE A 128 11.68 3.54 8.63
C ILE A 128 11.13 4.72 9.42
N PRO A 129 9.84 5.08 9.24
CA PRO A 129 9.21 6.10 10.06
C PRO A 129 9.31 5.75 11.56
N GLU A 130 9.66 6.72 12.40
CA GLU A 130 9.88 6.53 13.85
C GLU A 130 8.67 5.85 14.53
N LYS A 131 7.45 6.22 14.13
CA LYS A 131 6.21 5.60 14.62
C LYS A 131 6.08 4.10 14.33
N ASN A 132 6.86 3.58 13.38
CA ASN A 132 6.85 2.18 12.95
C ASN A 132 8.08 1.42 13.47
N TYR A 133 9.01 2.11 14.15
CA TYR A 133 10.21 1.49 14.71
C TYR A 133 9.87 0.69 15.95
N LYS A 134 10.33 -0.55 15.99
CA LYS A 134 10.29 -1.42 17.17
C LYS A 134 11.68 -2.03 17.35
N LYS A 135 12.23 -1.89 18.54
CA LYS A 135 13.55 -2.44 18.86
C LYS A 135 13.64 -3.96 18.64
N SER A 136 12.56 -4.69 18.89
CA SER A 136 12.49 -6.15 18.64
C SER A 136 12.52 -6.53 17.15
N GLU A 137 12.33 -5.56 16.25
CA GLU A 137 12.35 -5.73 14.79
C GLU A 137 13.60 -5.07 14.17
N ASP A 138 14.53 -4.59 14.98
CA ASP A 138 15.80 -4.02 14.51
C ASP A 138 16.79 -5.11 14.14
N LEU A 139 17.03 -5.26 12.84
CA LEU A 139 17.84 -6.34 12.30
C LEU A 139 19.34 -6.17 12.55
N SER A 140 19.78 -5.01 13.03
CA SER A 140 21.19 -4.79 13.43
C SER A 140 21.54 -5.45 14.75
N ASP A 141 20.54 -5.62 15.65
CA ASP A 141 20.70 -6.26 16.96
C ASP A 141 19.99 -7.63 17.05
N TRP A 142 19.17 -7.95 16.04
CA TRP A 142 18.32 -9.12 16.04
C TRP A 142 19.08 -10.41 15.68
N VAL A 143 18.75 -11.49 16.37
CA VAL A 143 19.26 -12.85 16.09
C VAL A 143 18.10 -13.84 16.13
N SER A 144 17.99 -14.71 15.11
CA SER A 144 17.04 -15.81 15.10
C SER A 144 17.60 -17.02 15.85
N GLU A 145 16.86 -17.49 16.84
CA GLU A 145 17.24 -18.71 17.61
C GLU A 145 17.09 -19.98 16.75
N LYS A 146 16.05 -20.05 15.91
CA LYS A 146 15.78 -21.24 15.09
C LYS A 146 16.68 -21.38 13.87
N THR A 147 17.13 -20.27 13.29
CA THR A 147 17.89 -20.30 12.03
C THR A 147 19.33 -19.87 12.19
N GLY A 148 19.71 -19.28 13.34
CA GLY A 148 21.02 -18.71 13.58
C GLY A 148 21.33 -17.47 12.74
N ARG A 149 20.32 -16.85 12.09
CA ARG A 149 20.50 -15.65 11.29
C ARG A 149 20.58 -14.42 12.17
N GLY A 150 21.41 -13.46 11.73
CA GLY A 150 21.61 -12.18 12.39
C GLY A 150 22.79 -12.16 13.33
N PRO A 151 23.17 -10.99 13.88
CA PRO A 151 22.67 -9.70 13.41
C PRO A 151 23.09 -9.41 11.97
N LEU A 152 22.30 -8.62 11.25
CA LEU A 152 22.66 -8.21 9.89
C LEU A 152 23.67 -7.06 9.94
N VAL A 153 24.64 -7.07 9.03
CA VAL A 153 25.69 -6.04 8.90
C VAL A 153 25.73 -5.53 7.46
N ASP A 154 26.41 -4.42 7.22
CA ASP A 154 26.59 -3.89 5.87
C ASP A 154 27.12 -4.97 4.92
N GLY A 155 26.55 -5.01 3.72
CA GLY A 155 26.90 -6.04 2.72
C GLY A 155 26.20 -7.38 2.92
N TRP A 156 25.38 -7.57 3.97
CA TRP A 156 24.66 -8.81 4.29
C TRP A 156 24.00 -9.49 3.07
N ARG A 157 23.55 -8.71 2.09
CA ARG A 157 22.90 -9.22 0.87
C ARG A 157 23.79 -10.10 0.00
N ASN A 158 25.10 -9.95 0.09
CA ASN A 158 26.04 -10.70 -0.72
C ASN A 158 26.45 -12.02 -0.04
N ASP A 159 26.50 -12.01 1.29
CA ASP A 159 27.06 -13.09 2.09
C ASP A 159 25.98 -14.01 2.70
N THR A 160 24.77 -13.50 2.89
CA THR A 160 23.68 -14.27 3.52
C THR A 160 22.97 -15.18 2.50
N LYS A 161 22.89 -16.47 2.80
CA LYS A 161 22.15 -17.45 2.01
C LYS A 161 21.31 -18.35 2.91
N PRO A 162 20.10 -18.77 2.48
CA PRO A 162 19.38 -18.36 1.26
C PRO A 162 18.95 -16.89 1.34
N ILE A 163 18.95 -16.19 0.20
CA ILE A 163 18.46 -14.82 0.08
C ILE A 163 17.34 -14.73 -0.95
N MET A 164 16.47 -13.74 -0.82
CA MET A 164 15.39 -13.48 -1.74
C MET A 164 15.20 -11.98 -1.95
N CYS A 165 14.95 -11.59 -3.19
CA CYS A 165 14.49 -10.26 -3.53
C CYS A 165 13.03 -10.27 -3.98
N SER A 166 12.29 -9.27 -3.55
CA SER A 166 10.92 -8.99 -3.99
C SER A 166 10.96 -7.82 -4.98
N TYR A 167 10.81 -8.12 -6.25
CA TYR A 167 10.71 -7.13 -7.31
C TYR A 167 9.27 -6.66 -7.42
N LYS A 168 9.06 -5.34 -7.40
CA LYS A 168 7.72 -4.76 -7.43
C LYS A 168 7.63 -3.68 -8.51
N ARG A 169 6.59 -3.76 -9.33
CA ARG A 169 6.19 -2.70 -10.24
C ARG A 169 4.95 -2.05 -9.67
N VAL A 170 5.04 -0.77 -9.32
CA VAL A 170 3.96 0.03 -8.75
C VAL A 170 3.47 1.02 -9.80
N THR A 171 2.21 0.91 -10.19
CA THR A 171 1.55 1.86 -11.06
C THR A 171 0.45 2.56 -10.25
N CYS A 172 0.49 3.90 -10.21
CA CYS A 172 -0.50 4.71 -9.53
C CYS A 172 -1.14 5.66 -10.54
N SER A 173 -2.46 5.74 -10.55
CA SER A 173 -3.21 6.75 -11.27
C SER A 173 -4.18 7.46 -10.35
N PHE A 174 -4.20 8.79 -10.46
CA PHE A 174 -5.11 9.65 -9.71
C PHE A 174 -5.44 10.88 -10.56
N GLU A 175 -6.52 10.77 -11.34
CA GLU A 175 -6.89 11.81 -12.29
C GLU A 175 -7.78 12.89 -11.65
N VAL A 176 -7.23 13.65 -10.68
CA VAL A 176 -7.87 14.83 -10.11
C VAL A 176 -7.01 16.05 -10.36
N TYR A 177 -7.54 16.98 -11.15
CA TYR A 177 -6.83 18.19 -11.54
C TYR A 177 -6.27 18.97 -10.33
N GLY A 178 -5.00 19.32 -10.40
CA GLY A 178 -4.29 20.07 -9.35
C GLY A 178 -3.81 19.26 -8.14
N PHE A 179 -4.21 17.99 -7.99
CA PHE A 179 -3.82 17.14 -6.84
C PHE A 179 -3.06 15.88 -7.24
N GLN A 180 -2.96 15.59 -8.54
CA GLN A 180 -2.37 14.34 -9.04
C GLN A 180 -0.98 14.09 -8.47
N GLY A 181 0.00 14.96 -8.70
CA GLY A 181 1.38 14.76 -8.28
C GLY A 181 1.52 14.61 -6.77
N ARG A 182 0.82 15.45 -5.96
CA ARG A 182 0.85 15.34 -4.49
C ARG A 182 0.28 14.00 -3.99
N THR A 183 -0.77 13.50 -4.65
CA THR A 183 -1.37 12.22 -4.29
C THR A 183 -0.47 11.07 -4.69
N GLU A 184 0.09 11.07 -5.88
CA GLU A 184 1.04 10.07 -6.36
C GLU A 184 2.27 10.00 -5.45
N ASP A 185 2.89 11.14 -5.12
CA ASP A 185 4.02 11.22 -4.20
C ASP A 185 3.68 10.69 -2.79
N PHE A 186 2.47 11.01 -2.31
CA PHE A 186 2.00 10.49 -1.02
C PHE A 186 1.84 8.97 -1.06
N VAL A 187 1.21 8.45 -2.11
CA VAL A 187 0.98 7.01 -2.30
C VAL A 187 2.32 6.27 -2.41
N HIS A 188 3.23 6.74 -3.26
CA HIS A 188 4.55 6.12 -3.45
C HIS A 188 5.35 6.06 -2.13
N ARG A 189 5.40 7.16 -1.37
CA ARG A 189 6.09 7.16 -0.06
C ARG A 189 5.48 6.17 0.92
N ASN A 190 4.15 6.15 1.04
CA ASN A 190 3.50 5.23 1.96
C ASN A 190 3.67 3.77 1.56
N ILE A 191 3.57 3.44 0.27
CA ILE A 191 3.82 2.09 -0.24
C ILE A 191 5.26 1.68 0.07
N ARG A 192 6.25 2.56 -0.20
CA ARG A 192 7.66 2.31 0.13
C ARG A 192 7.82 1.94 1.61
N ASP A 193 7.29 2.76 2.50
CA ASP A 193 7.43 2.57 3.95
C ASP A 193 6.74 1.28 4.43
N ILE A 194 5.54 1.00 3.96
CA ILE A 194 4.80 -0.23 4.30
C ILE A 194 5.57 -1.47 3.80
N LEU A 195 6.09 -1.44 2.58
CA LEU A 195 6.86 -2.55 2.03
C LEU A 195 8.14 -2.78 2.81
N LEU A 196 8.87 -1.72 3.16
CA LEU A 196 10.10 -1.81 3.94
C LEU A 196 9.84 -2.40 5.33
N VAL A 197 8.83 -1.87 6.05
CA VAL A 197 8.43 -2.38 7.37
C VAL A 197 8.01 -3.84 7.27
N GLY A 198 7.14 -4.20 6.31
CA GLY A 198 6.66 -5.57 6.16
C GLY A 198 7.78 -6.56 5.85
N HIS A 199 8.74 -6.21 4.98
CA HIS A 199 9.87 -7.09 4.70
C HIS A 199 10.80 -7.24 5.92
N ARG A 200 11.03 -6.17 6.69
CA ARG A 200 11.78 -6.21 7.95
C ARG A 200 11.10 -7.13 8.96
N GLN A 201 9.79 -6.99 9.15
CA GLN A 201 8.99 -7.84 10.02
C GLN A 201 8.99 -9.31 9.60
N ALA A 202 8.92 -9.59 8.29
CA ALA A 202 8.99 -10.96 7.80
C ALA A 202 10.28 -11.67 8.21
N VAL A 203 11.40 -10.95 8.31
CA VAL A 203 12.67 -11.47 8.78
C VAL A 203 12.72 -11.50 10.30
N ALA A 204 12.35 -10.43 10.99
CA ALA A 204 12.37 -10.35 12.44
C ALA A 204 11.50 -11.45 13.11
N TRP A 205 10.40 -11.81 12.47
CA TRP A 205 9.49 -12.85 12.97
C TRP A 205 9.79 -14.26 12.43
N ILE A 206 11.00 -14.49 11.89
CA ILE A 206 11.32 -15.79 11.26
C ILE A 206 11.14 -16.96 12.23
N ASP A 207 11.43 -16.78 13.51
CA ASP A 207 11.28 -17.82 14.52
C ASP A 207 9.82 -18.21 14.79
N GLU A 208 8.88 -17.34 14.44
CA GLU A 208 7.46 -17.61 14.59
C GLU A 208 6.93 -18.48 13.44
N TRP A 209 7.38 -18.24 12.20
CA TRP A 209 6.87 -18.93 11.01
C TRP A 209 7.81 -20.00 10.42
N HIS A 210 9.06 -20.05 10.84
CA HIS A 210 10.02 -21.05 10.36
C HIS A 210 9.57 -22.46 10.75
N GLY A 211 9.50 -23.36 9.78
CA GLY A 211 9.03 -24.73 9.97
C GLY A 211 7.51 -24.92 9.86
N MET A 212 6.73 -23.85 9.71
CA MET A 212 5.30 -23.98 9.44
C MET A 212 5.02 -24.61 8.08
N THR A 213 4.01 -25.49 8.03
CA THR A 213 3.43 -25.96 6.76
C THR A 213 2.50 -24.91 6.15
N LEU A 214 2.12 -25.10 4.89
CA LEU A 214 1.14 -24.22 4.25
C LEU A 214 -0.22 -24.26 4.95
N GLU A 215 -0.65 -25.43 5.44
CA GLU A 215 -1.90 -25.58 6.18
C GLU A 215 -1.86 -24.82 7.51
N GLN A 216 -0.75 -24.92 8.24
CA GLN A 216 -0.57 -24.21 9.52
C GLN A 216 -0.61 -22.70 9.34
N VAL A 217 0.05 -22.15 8.31
CA VAL A 217 0.00 -20.70 8.07
C VAL A 217 -1.38 -20.25 7.56
N ARG A 218 -2.12 -21.09 6.83
CA ARG A 218 -3.50 -20.80 6.42
C ARG A 218 -4.46 -20.80 7.61
N GLU A 219 -4.27 -21.71 8.55
CA GLU A 219 -5.05 -21.71 9.81
C GLU A 219 -4.72 -20.48 10.66
N PHE A 220 -3.45 -20.09 10.75
CA PHE A 220 -3.04 -18.84 11.39
C PHE A 220 -3.70 -17.61 10.72
N GLU A 221 -3.67 -17.55 9.39
CA GLU A 221 -4.30 -16.49 8.59
C GLU A 221 -5.80 -16.38 8.91
N ARG A 222 -6.52 -17.53 8.96
CA ARG A 222 -7.95 -17.57 9.29
C ARG A 222 -8.22 -17.00 10.69
N LYS A 223 -7.45 -17.41 11.70
CA LYS A 223 -7.59 -16.89 13.08
C LYS A 223 -7.34 -15.39 13.15
N GLN A 224 -6.25 -14.92 12.53
CA GLN A 224 -5.94 -13.49 12.51
C GLN A 224 -7.01 -12.68 11.79
N GLN A 225 -7.60 -13.21 10.72
CA GLN A 225 -8.72 -12.60 10.01
C GLN A 225 -9.95 -12.45 10.90
N GLU A 226 -10.33 -13.48 11.63
CA GLU A 226 -11.47 -13.46 12.55
C GLU A 226 -11.26 -12.41 13.65
N GLU A 227 -10.08 -12.40 14.29
CA GLU A 227 -9.71 -11.42 15.31
C GLU A 227 -9.75 -9.98 14.77
N THR A 228 -9.16 -9.76 13.61
CA THR A 228 -9.11 -8.44 12.96
C THR A 228 -10.50 -7.92 12.63
N ASN A 229 -11.35 -8.78 12.04
CA ASN A 229 -12.72 -8.42 11.72
C ASN A 229 -13.57 -8.17 13.00
N CYS A 230 -13.33 -8.90 14.09
CA CYS A 230 -13.99 -8.66 15.37
C CYS A 230 -13.58 -7.31 15.98
N LYS A 231 -12.30 -6.95 15.98
CA LYS A 231 -11.81 -5.66 16.46
C LYS A 231 -12.50 -4.50 15.75
N LEU A 232 -12.56 -4.52 14.42
CA LEU A 232 -13.20 -3.46 13.63
C LEU A 232 -14.70 -3.36 13.91
N LYS A 233 -15.41 -4.46 14.01
CA LYS A 233 -16.85 -4.46 14.29
C LYS A 233 -17.17 -3.91 15.68
N SER A 234 -16.38 -4.25 16.70
CA SER A 234 -16.56 -3.73 18.05
C SER A 234 -16.34 -2.22 18.11
N ASP A 235 -15.36 -1.71 17.40
CA ASP A 235 -15.02 -0.28 17.36
C ASP A 235 -16.08 0.55 16.61
N ILE A 236 -16.63 0.01 15.52
CA ILE A 236 -17.69 0.67 14.74
C ILE A 236 -19.04 0.64 15.49
N ALA A 237 -19.29 -0.39 16.31
CA ALA A 237 -20.53 -0.58 17.05
C ALA A 237 -20.57 0.16 18.40
N SER A 238 -19.44 0.67 18.92
CA SER A 238 -19.39 1.39 20.20
C SER A 238 -20.00 2.78 20.06
N PRO A 239 -21.15 3.11 20.71
CA PRO A 239 -21.79 4.42 20.64
C PRO A 239 -21.11 5.39 21.61
N GLY A 240 -19.84 5.72 21.36
CA GLY A 240 -19.01 6.56 22.22
C GLY A 240 -18.44 7.82 21.55
N SER A 241 -18.83 8.12 20.33
CA SER A 241 -18.53 9.40 19.69
C SER A 241 -19.82 10.20 19.54
N ASP A 242 -19.91 11.33 20.29
CA ASP A 242 -20.94 12.34 20.18
C ASP A 242 -21.32 12.58 18.69
N PRO A 243 -22.63 12.61 18.36
CA PRO A 243 -23.06 12.96 17.03
C PRO A 243 -22.97 14.49 16.87
N ALA A 244 -21.77 15.04 16.90
CA ALA A 244 -21.53 16.43 16.59
C ALA A 244 -21.71 16.64 15.08
N ILE A 245 -22.92 17.11 14.73
CA ILE A 245 -23.27 17.90 13.55
C ILE A 245 -22.85 17.26 12.22
N ARG A 246 -23.75 16.47 11.65
CA ARG A 246 -23.71 16.11 10.25
C ARG A 246 -23.86 17.35 9.37
N PRO A 247 -22.87 17.77 8.58
CA PRO A 247 -23.14 18.67 7.49
C PRO A 247 -23.88 17.86 6.41
N SER A 248 -25.12 18.21 6.17
CA SER A 248 -25.89 17.71 5.05
C SER A 248 -25.26 18.20 3.75
N PHE A 249 -24.50 17.34 3.07
CA PHE A 249 -23.97 17.62 1.74
C PHE A 249 -25.05 17.37 0.70
N THR A 250 -25.84 18.40 0.39
CA THR A 250 -26.84 18.43 -0.69
C THR A 250 -26.36 19.17 -1.94
N ARG A 251 -25.03 19.28 -2.17
CA ARG A 251 -24.53 19.88 -3.41
C ARG A 251 -23.23 19.23 -3.85
N SER A 252 -23.22 18.70 -5.07
CA SER A 252 -22.00 18.38 -5.79
C SER A 252 -21.23 19.68 -6.06
N ILE A 253 -20.06 19.82 -5.46
CA ILE A 253 -19.17 20.96 -5.70
C ILE A 253 -18.29 20.57 -6.89
N SER A 254 -18.47 21.26 -8.01
CA SER A 254 -17.53 21.20 -9.12
C SER A 254 -16.23 21.89 -8.70
N VAL A 255 -15.12 21.18 -8.72
CA VAL A 255 -13.78 21.68 -8.31
C VAL A 255 -13.09 22.46 -9.44
N THR A 256 -13.83 22.90 -10.45
CA THR A 256 -13.31 23.50 -11.68
C THR A 256 -13.27 25.03 -11.70
N ASP A 257 -13.72 25.71 -10.64
CA ASP A 257 -13.68 27.16 -10.59
C ASP A 257 -12.86 27.69 -9.41
N GLU A 258 -12.22 28.87 -9.62
CA GLU A 258 -11.33 29.52 -8.66
C GLU A 258 -12.04 29.96 -7.36
N SER A 259 -13.34 30.20 -7.41
CA SER A 259 -14.17 30.58 -6.27
C SER A 259 -14.41 29.39 -5.33
N SER A 260 -14.47 28.19 -5.86
CA SER A 260 -14.56 26.95 -5.08
C SER A 260 -13.25 26.61 -4.37
N LEU A 261 -12.10 26.89 -5.01
CA LEU A 261 -10.76 26.73 -4.41
C LEU A 261 -10.54 27.69 -3.23
N LYS A 262 -10.96 28.95 -3.33
CA LYS A 262 -10.88 29.93 -2.23
C LYS A 262 -11.72 29.53 -1.02
N LYS A 263 -12.89 28.98 -1.23
CA LYS A 263 -13.76 28.48 -0.15
C LYS A 263 -13.17 27.26 0.58
N MET A 264 -12.22 26.55 -0.05
CA MET A 264 -11.52 25.41 0.54
C MET A 264 -10.23 25.78 1.27
N GLY A 265 -9.94 27.07 1.45
CA GLY A 265 -8.78 27.56 2.21
C GLY A 265 -7.44 27.44 1.48
N VAL A 266 -7.47 27.25 0.15
CA VAL A 266 -6.28 27.28 -0.70
C VAL A 266 -6.03 28.74 -1.07
N THR A 267 -4.98 29.36 -0.49
CA THR A 267 -4.55 30.69 -0.86
C THR A 267 -3.62 30.62 -2.07
N THR A 268 -3.75 31.59 -2.98
CA THR A 268 -2.97 31.73 -4.22
C THR A 268 -1.45 31.87 -4.03
N LEU A 269 -0.97 31.88 -2.80
CA LEU A 269 0.46 31.96 -2.47
C LEU A 269 1.22 30.64 -2.58
N ASP A 270 0.52 29.52 -2.77
CA ASP A 270 1.13 28.17 -2.87
C ASP A 270 1.28 27.69 -4.33
N ILE A 271 1.04 28.53 -5.31
CA ILE A 271 1.21 28.21 -6.73
C ILE A 271 2.53 28.81 -7.23
N PRO A 272 3.50 28.01 -7.66
CA PRO A 272 4.69 28.57 -8.31
C PRO A 272 4.26 29.27 -9.61
N SER A 273 4.61 30.54 -9.73
CA SER A 273 4.35 31.38 -10.90
C SER A 273 5.17 30.88 -12.10
N SER A 274 4.59 30.01 -12.92
CA SER A 274 5.04 29.84 -14.29
C SER A 274 4.11 30.63 -15.20
N GLN A 275 4.57 31.81 -15.59
CA GLN A 275 3.95 32.59 -16.66
C GLN A 275 4.05 31.81 -17.97
N SER A 276 2.92 31.37 -18.50
CA SER A 276 2.76 31.17 -19.93
C SER A 276 1.39 31.71 -20.34
N SER A 277 1.47 32.71 -21.20
CA SER A 277 0.36 33.43 -21.80
C SER A 277 -0.59 32.49 -22.52
N LEU A 278 -1.83 32.42 -22.04
CA LEU A 278 -2.94 31.79 -22.74
C LEU A 278 -3.38 32.72 -23.89
N LYS A 279 -3.00 32.39 -25.13
CA LYS A 279 -3.68 32.88 -26.35
C LYS A 279 -5.00 32.13 -26.45
N GLY A 280 -6.08 32.89 -26.75
CA GLY A 280 -7.44 32.43 -26.82
C GLY A 280 -7.73 31.36 -27.89
N PRO A 281 -8.97 30.85 -27.96
CA PRO A 281 -9.31 29.64 -28.72
C PRO A 281 -9.15 29.86 -30.24
N VAL A 282 -8.34 29.02 -30.86
CA VAL A 282 -8.20 28.91 -32.30
C VAL A 282 -9.43 28.18 -32.86
N ARG A 283 -10.22 28.90 -33.62
CA ARG A 283 -11.37 28.36 -34.36
C ARG A 283 -10.85 27.59 -35.58
N LEU A 284 -10.89 26.27 -35.55
CA LEU A 284 -10.65 25.45 -36.74
C LEU A 284 -11.78 25.61 -37.75
N LYS A 285 -11.46 26.19 -38.92
CA LYS A 285 -12.33 26.15 -40.08
C LYS A 285 -12.20 24.79 -40.76
N SER A 286 -13.29 24.10 -40.89
CA SER A 286 -13.45 22.94 -41.79
C SER A 286 -13.48 23.46 -43.24
N THR A 287 -12.62 22.95 -44.10
CA THR A 287 -12.79 23.01 -45.57
C THR A 287 -13.13 21.61 -46.08
N PRO A 288 -14.10 21.52 -47.02
CA PRO A 288 -14.45 20.26 -47.67
C PRO A 288 -13.58 20.06 -48.89
N GLU A 289 -13.06 18.84 -49.05
CA GLU A 289 -12.99 18.09 -50.31
C GLU A 289 -12.51 16.66 -49.99
#